data_73566874b3a115129711427c873cda65
#
_entry.id   73566874b3a115129711427c873cda65
#
_cell.length_a   1.000
_cell.length_b   1.000
_cell.length_c   1.000
_cell.angle_alpha   90.00
_cell.angle_beta   90.00
_cell.angle_gamma   90.00
#
_symmetry.space_group_name_H-M   'P 1'
#
loop_
_entity.id
_entity.type
_entity.pdbx_description
1 polymer ?
#
loop_
_entity_poly.entity_id
_entity_poly.type
_entity_poly.pdbx_seq_one_letter_code
_entity_poly.pdbx_strand_id
1 'polypeptide(L)'
;MTDHQHFVSQAVLRNFSSSNRKKKENHKIFVILHINNQLTIQSNPIVRTFEQNQYFTTNEENYDSWFKEIDAQSPSIIASIIKNGVENLNLQEREKINKFMAFQWLRCVAIRNESISYSKILGEDCINCIKNIHADLFTDIKYLIKKFNNLTLSSVSPKSLNIKHEYVISGSPVLYNVLEPEFYFPISPTNCLRFHSIDSSLSPLDSRFLNELQFINGGGYNGFRVAARHQETLEYLKNTPLKYCEIQNLENSFWKHLFLEMYKTNQEAKKVSG
;
A
#
# COMPACT_ATOMS: atom_id res chain seq x y z
N MET A 1 9.98 -11.11 -22.73
CA MET A 1 9.16 -9.94 -22.31
C MET A 1 9.53 -9.62 -20.88
N THR A 2 9.88 -8.38 -20.58
CA THR A 2 10.13 -7.95 -19.19
C THR A 2 8.79 -7.91 -18.46
N ASP A 3 8.64 -8.74 -17.45
CA ASP A 3 7.40 -8.87 -16.67
C ASP A 3 7.39 -7.78 -15.58
N HIS A 4 6.87 -6.60 -15.95
CA HIS A 4 6.73 -5.48 -15.02
C HIS A 4 5.60 -5.72 -14.05
N GLN A 5 5.93 -5.89 -12.78
CA GLN A 5 5.02 -6.21 -11.70
C GLN A 5 4.80 -5.00 -10.80
N HIS A 6 3.53 -4.65 -10.56
CA HIS A 6 3.15 -3.49 -9.74
C HIS A 6 2.97 -3.90 -8.29
N PHE A 7 3.65 -3.19 -7.38
CA PHE A 7 3.42 -3.33 -5.94
C PHE A 7 2.31 -2.40 -5.41
N VAL A 8 1.73 -1.57 -6.27
CA VAL A 8 0.45 -0.88 -6.03
C VAL A 8 -0.47 -1.16 -7.19
N SER A 9 -1.73 -1.55 -6.90
CA SER A 9 -2.71 -1.85 -7.94
C SER A 9 -2.87 -0.68 -8.92
N GLN A 10 -2.72 -0.94 -10.22
CA GLN A 10 -2.97 0.07 -11.26
C GLN A 10 -4.41 0.60 -11.22
N ALA A 11 -5.36 -0.23 -10.76
CA ALA A 11 -6.75 0.18 -10.62
C ALA A 11 -6.89 1.33 -9.61
N VAL A 12 -6.17 1.26 -8.49
CA VAL A 12 -6.11 2.34 -7.50
C VAL A 12 -5.38 3.55 -8.06
N LEU A 13 -4.20 3.36 -8.67
CA LEU A 13 -3.42 4.47 -9.23
C LEU A 13 -4.19 5.28 -10.26
N ARG A 14 -5.09 4.65 -11.04
CA ARG A 14 -5.95 5.38 -12.01
C ARG A 14 -6.90 6.36 -11.33
N ASN A 15 -7.31 6.14 -10.10
CA ASN A 15 -8.14 7.09 -9.35
C ASN A 15 -7.35 8.36 -8.98
N PHE A 16 -6.02 8.28 -8.96
CA PHE A 16 -5.11 9.42 -8.77
C PHE A 16 -4.61 10.00 -10.10
N SER A 17 -5.16 9.57 -11.24
CA SER A 17 -4.75 10.09 -12.54
C SER A 17 -5.07 11.58 -12.67
N SER A 18 -4.12 12.34 -13.21
CA SER A 18 -4.30 13.74 -13.61
C SER A 18 -4.97 13.89 -14.98
N SER A 19 -5.21 12.80 -15.70
CA SER A 19 -5.73 12.82 -17.07
C SER A 19 -7.04 12.03 -17.18
N ASN A 20 -8.05 12.65 -17.81
CA ASN A 20 -9.34 12.04 -18.16
C ASN A 20 -9.32 11.31 -19.52
N ARG A 21 -8.18 10.78 -19.94
CA ARG A 21 -8.03 10.16 -21.26
C ARG A 21 -8.76 8.82 -21.32
N LYS A 22 -9.43 8.54 -22.46
CA LYS A 22 -10.17 7.28 -22.69
C LYS A 22 -9.25 6.04 -22.71
N LYS A 23 -8.00 6.18 -23.17
CA LYS A 23 -7.04 5.08 -23.25
C LYS A 23 -6.29 4.94 -21.93
N LYS A 24 -6.43 3.80 -21.26
CA LYS A 24 -5.81 3.49 -19.95
C LYS A 24 -4.28 3.61 -19.93
N GLU A 25 -3.63 3.29 -21.04
CA GLU A 25 -2.18 3.39 -21.24
C GLU A 25 -1.62 4.81 -21.19
N ASN A 26 -2.47 5.81 -21.45
CA ASN A 26 -2.11 7.23 -21.49
C ASN A 26 -2.39 7.97 -20.17
N HIS A 27 -2.83 7.23 -19.14
CA HIS A 27 -3.05 7.84 -17.83
C HIS A 27 -1.72 8.22 -17.19
N LYS A 28 -1.65 9.45 -16.70
CA LYS A 28 -0.49 10.00 -16.00
C LYS A 28 -0.85 10.38 -14.58
N ILE A 29 0.16 10.40 -13.72
CA ILE A 29 0.09 10.78 -12.33
C ILE A 29 1.33 11.62 -11.99
N PHE A 30 1.20 12.61 -11.12
CA PHE A 30 2.36 13.32 -10.61
C PHE A 30 3.04 12.50 -9.52
N VAL A 31 4.38 12.49 -9.50
CA VAL A 31 5.18 11.73 -8.55
C VAL A 31 6.29 12.58 -7.96
N ILE A 32 6.61 12.36 -6.68
CA ILE A 32 7.88 12.81 -6.10
C ILE A 32 8.89 11.68 -6.27
N LEU A 33 10.04 12.01 -6.86
CA LEU A 33 11.20 11.15 -6.96
C LEU A 33 12.33 11.66 -6.08
N HIS A 34 13.04 10.74 -5.44
CA HIS A 34 14.27 11.02 -4.72
C HIS A 34 15.45 10.46 -5.52
N ILE A 35 16.11 11.33 -6.27
CA ILE A 35 17.24 11.00 -7.15
C ILE A 35 18.41 11.88 -6.78
N ASN A 36 19.60 11.29 -6.59
CA ASN A 36 20.83 12.00 -6.24
C ASN A 36 20.65 12.97 -5.05
N ASN A 37 19.99 12.52 -4.00
CA ASN A 37 19.66 13.31 -2.79
C ASN A 37 18.77 14.54 -3.04
N GLN A 38 18.08 14.60 -4.18
CA GLN A 38 17.15 15.66 -4.51
C GLN A 38 15.73 15.13 -4.70
N LEU A 39 14.76 15.88 -4.20
CA LEU A 39 13.34 15.62 -4.43
C LEU A 39 12.89 16.38 -5.67
N THR A 40 12.46 15.66 -6.69
CA THR A 40 11.91 16.23 -7.92
C THR A 40 10.47 15.81 -8.11
N ILE A 41 9.64 16.68 -8.68
CA ILE A 41 8.25 16.38 -9.05
C ILE A 41 8.17 16.28 -10.56
N GLN A 42 7.58 15.19 -11.05
CA GLN A 42 7.35 15.02 -12.48
C GLN A 42 6.07 14.27 -12.78
N SER A 43 5.57 14.39 -14.00
CA SER A 43 4.45 13.60 -14.50
C SER A 43 4.96 12.26 -15.04
N ASN A 44 4.39 11.16 -14.56
CA ASN A 44 4.82 9.80 -14.91
C ASN A 44 3.63 8.95 -15.43
N PRO A 45 3.82 8.09 -16.44
CA PRO A 45 2.79 7.13 -16.82
C PRO A 45 2.48 6.17 -15.67
N ILE A 46 1.20 5.91 -15.41
CA ILE A 46 0.78 4.98 -14.33
C ILE A 46 1.41 3.60 -14.50
N VAL A 47 1.53 3.13 -15.74
CA VAL A 47 2.15 1.83 -16.06
C VAL A 47 3.64 1.74 -15.71
N ARG A 48 4.28 2.86 -15.35
CA ARG A 48 5.68 2.97 -14.92
C ARG A 48 5.80 3.46 -13.48
N THR A 49 4.69 3.56 -12.77
CA THR A 49 4.66 4.08 -11.40
C THR A 49 4.47 2.94 -10.43
N PHE A 50 5.34 2.84 -9.41
CA PHE A 50 5.33 1.79 -8.41
C PHE A 50 5.35 0.39 -9.01
N GLU A 51 6.23 0.16 -9.98
CA GLU A 51 6.48 -1.12 -10.61
C GLU A 51 7.96 -1.51 -10.53
N GLN A 52 8.22 -2.78 -10.60
CA GLN A 52 9.57 -3.34 -10.73
C GLN A 52 9.52 -4.61 -11.57
N ASN A 53 10.57 -4.82 -12.36
CA ASN A 53 10.71 -6.04 -13.12
C ASN A 53 10.90 -7.26 -12.19
N GLN A 54 10.12 -8.30 -12.43
CA GLN A 54 10.19 -9.57 -11.68
C GLN A 54 10.15 -9.42 -10.15
N TYR A 55 9.33 -8.49 -9.64
CA TYR A 55 9.24 -8.21 -8.20
C TYR A 55 8.74 -9.41 -7.39
N PHE A 56 7.75 -10.14 -7.93
CA PHE A 56 7.11 -11.30 -7.31
C PHE A 56 7.53 -12.64 -7.93
N THR A 57 8.53 -12.66 -8.82
CA THR A 57 9.01 -13.88 -9.47
C THR A 57 10.20 -14.44 -8.71
N THR A 58 10.07 -15.67 -8.21
CA THR A 58 11.18 -16.46 -7.66
C THR A 58 11.73 -17.41 -8.74
N ASN A 59 12.72 -18.23 -8.41
CA ASN A 59 13.18 -19.29 -9.32
C ASN A 59 12.14 -20.41 -9.49
N GLU A 60 11.25 -20.58 -8.53
CA GLU A 60 10.29 -21.68 -8.46
C GLU A 60 8.90 -21.28 -8.94
N GLU A 61 8.47 -20.04 -8.66
CA GLU A 61 7.11 -19.60 -8.93
C GLU A 61 7.00 -18.09 -9.25
N ASN A 62 5.99 -17.74 -10.04
CA ASN A 62 5.57 -16.36 -10.29
C ASN A 62 4.28 -16.05 -9.52
N TYR A 63 4.41 -15.37 -8.40
CA TYR A 63 3.29 -15.00 -7.53
C TYR A 63 2.42 -13.86 -8.11
N ASP A 64 2.81 -13.22 -9.20
CA ASP A 64 2.03 -12.15 -9.87
C ASP A 64 0.65 -12.64 -10.32
N SER A 65 0.50 -13.93 -10.62
CA SER A 65 -0.77 -14.53 -11.00
C SER A 65 -1.84 -14.39 -9.90
N TRP A 66 -1.46 -14.44 -8.63
CA TRP A 66 -2.37 -14.31 -7.49
C TRP A 66 -2.98 -12.91 -7.39
N PHE A 67 -2.21 -11.90 -7.79
CA PHE A 67 -2.70 -10.52 -7.79
C PHE A 67 -3.65 -10.23 -8.94
N LYS A 68 -3.49 -10.89 -10.09
CA LYS A 68 -4.30 -10.64 -11.30
C LYS A 68 -5.78 -10.84 -11.05
N GLU A 69 -6.14 -11.92 -10.35
CA GLU A 69 -7.55 -12.20 -10.02
C GLU A 69 -8.13 -11.09 -9.11
N ILE A 70 -7.39 -10.71 -8.08
CA ILE A 70 -7.82 -9.70 -7.11
C ILE A 70 -7.87 -8.32 -7.74
N ASP A 71 -6.86 -7.98 -8.54
CA ASP A 71 -6.81 -6.72 -9.28
C ASP A 71 -7.91 -6.62 -10.35
N ALA A 72 -8.40 -7.74 -10.87
CA ALA A 72 -9.53 -7.76 -11.79
C ALA A 72 -10.88 -7.50 -11.10
N GLN A 73 -11.04 -7.90 -9.84
CA GLN A 73 -12.29 -7.76 -9.07
C GLN A 73 -12.38 -6.42 -8.33
N SER A 74 -11.26 -5.84 -7.92
CA SER A 74 -11.23 -4.66 -7.05
C SER A 74 -11.73 -3.35 -7.71
N PRO A 75 -11.55 -3.07 -9.02
CA PRO A 75 -11.89 -1.77 -9.60
C PRO A 75 -13.36 -1.40 -9.45
N SER A 76 -14.28 -2.34 -9.66
CA SER A 76 -15.72 -2.09 -9.56
C SER A 76 -16.14 -1.79 -8.13
N ILE A 77 -15.58 -2.51 -7.15
CA ILE A 77 -15.86 -2.32 -5.73
C ILE A 77 -15.32 -0.97 -5.26
N ILE A 78 -14.07 -0.64 -5.62
CA ILE A 78 -13.47 0.65 -5.28
C ILE A 78 -14.26 1.81 -5.90
N ALA A 79 -14.68 1.69 -7.16
CA ALA A 79 -15.52 2.70 -7.80
C ALA A 79 -16.88 2.86 -7.11
N SER A 80 -17.50 1.76 -6.66
CA SER A 80 -18.72 1.77 -5.85
C SER A 80 -18.52 2.50 -4.53
N ILE A 81 -17.43 2.21 -3.82
CA ILE A 81 -17.11 2.88 -2.55
C ILE A 81 -16.91 4.39 -2.75
N ILE A 82 -16.16 4.78 -3.78
CA ILE A 82 -15.90 6.20 -4.07
C ILE A 82 -17.20 6.95 -4.38
N LYS A 83 -18.15 6.30 -5.04
CA LYS A 83 -19.42 6.91 -5.44
C LYS A 83 -20.48 6.88 -4.35
N ASN A 84 -20.60 5.76 -3.64
CA ASN A 84 -21.77 5.45 -2.82
C ASN A 84 -21.44 5.28 -1.32
N GLY A 85 -20.16 5.29 -0.93
CA GLY A 85 -19.71 4.98 0.43
C GLY A 85 -19.56 3.47 0.70
N VAL A 86 -18.93 3.16 1.84
CA VAL A 86 -18.68 1.78 2.28
C VAL A 86 -19.90 1.09 2.89
N GLU A 87 -20.86 1.87 3.38
CA GLU A 87 -22.12 1.44 3.99
C GLU A 87 -23.05 0.74 3.01
N ASN A 88 -22.85 0.95 1.71
CA ASN A 88 -23.65 0.32 0.66
C ASN A 88 -23.05 -1.01 0.16
N LEU A 89 -21.92 -1.45 0.73
CA LEU A 89 -21.31 -2.73 0.35
C LEU A 89 -22.12 -3.90 0.93
N ASN A 90 -22.45 -4.86 0.06
CA ASN A 90 -22.97 -6.15 0.51
C ASN A 90 -21.85 -7.02 1.11
N LEU A 91 -22.22 -8.14 1.72
CA LEU A 91 -21.28 -9.04 2.43
C LEU A 91 -20.16 -9.54 1.48
N GLN A 92 -20.51 -9.95 0.26
CA GLN A 92 -19.52 -10.45 -0.70
C GLN A 92 -18.53 -9.36 -1.17
N GLU A 93 -19.01 -8.14 -1.38
CA GLU A 93 -18.16 -7.00 -1.71
C GLU A 93 -17.23 -6.63 -0.54
N ARG A 94 -17.76 -6.74 0.69
CA ARG A 94 -16.97 -6.55 1.90
C ARG A 94 -15.84 -7.58 2.02
N GLU A 95 -16.10 -8.85 1.79
CA GLU A 95 -15.10 -9.91 1.79
C GLU A 95 -14.03 -9.68 0.71
N LYS A 96 -14.44 -9.27 -0.49
CA LYS A 96 -13.52 -8.96 -1.59
C LYS A 96 -12.61 -7.78 -1.26
N ILE A 97 -13.12 -6.70 -0.66
CA ILE A 97 -12.28 -5.56 -0.26
C ILE A 97 -11.33 -5.92 0.87
N ASN A 98 -11.74 -6.76 1.83
CA ASN A 98 -10.88 -7.26 2.89
C ASN A 98 -9.74 -8.12 2.31
N LYS A 99 -10.05 -9.02 1.36
CA LYS A 99 -9.06 -9.80 0.62
C LYS A 99 -8.11 -8.87 -0.15
N PHE A 100 -8.64 -7.89 -0.87
CA PHE A 100 -7.82 -6.90 -1.61
C PHE A 100 -6.86 -6.15 -0.67
N MET A 101 -7.33 -5.71 0.50
CA MET A 101 -6.49 -5.04 1.49
C MET A 101 -5.34 -5.91 1.98
N ALA A 102 -5.60 -7.18 2.29
CA ALA A 102 -4.58 -8.13 2.73
C ALA A 102 -3.49 -8.32 1.66
N PHE A 103 -3.87 -8.51 0.41
CA PHE A 103 -2.94 -8.63 -0.70
C PHE A 103 -2.19 -7.32 -0.99
N GLN A 104 -2.90 -6.17 -0.98
CA GLN A 104 -2.25 -4.88 -1.19
C GLN A 104 -1.21 -4.58 -0.11
N TRP A 105 -1.47 -4.98 1.12
CA TRP A 105 -0.51 -4.83 2.20
C TRP A 105 0.73 -5.69 1.98
N LEU A 106 0.56 -7.01 1.73
CA LEU A 106 1.69 -7.92 1.54
C LEU A 106 2.57 -7.58 0.34
N ARG A 107 2.01 -7.05 -0.74
CA ARG A 107 2.80 -6.71 -1.93
C ARG A 107 3.53 -5.38 -1.85
N CYS A 108 3.38 -4.60 -0.79
CA CYS A 108 3.98 -3.29 -0.69
C CYS A 108 5.50 -3.32 -0.46
N VAL A 109 6.16 -2.19 -0.75
CA VAL A 109 7.61 -2.05 -0.62
C VAL A 109 8.08 -2.23 0.84
N ALA A 110 7.29 -1.80 1.82
CA ALA A 110 7.63 -1.95 3.24
C ALA A 110 7.85 -3.42 3.61
N ILE A 111 6.96 -4.33 3.18
CA ILE A 111 7.10 -5.76 3.43
C ILE A 111 8.33 -6.35 2.74
N ARG A 112 8.66 -5.90 1.51
CA ARG A 112 9.90 -6.31 0.84
C ARG A 112 11.13 -5.85 1.62
N ASN A 113 11.13 -4.62 2.14
CA ASN A 113 12.24 -4.10 2.95
C ASN A 113 12.41 -4.88 4.25
N GLU A 114 11.33 -5.29 4.90
CA GLU A 114 11.40 -6.18 6.07
C GLU A 114 11.95 -7.56 5.70
N SER A 115 11.56 -8.12 4.54
CA SER A 115 12.13 -9.37 4.03
C SER A 115 13.64 -9.26 3.80
N ILE A 116 14.12 -8.11 3.30
CA ILE A 116 15.56 -7.83 3.14
C ILE A 116 16.25 -7.77 4.50
N SER A 117 15.66 -7.08 5.46
CA SER A 117 16.22 -6.97 6.81
C SER A 117 16.31 -8.33 7.50
N TYR A 118 15.29 -9.15 7.32
CA TYR A 118 15.23 -10.48 7.92
C TYR A 118 16.23 -11.46 7.27
N SER A 119 16.36 -11.44 5.93
CA SER A 119 17.35 -12.29 5.23
C SER A 119 18.78 -12.02 5.70
N LYS A 120 19.12 -10.76 5.96
CA LYS A 120 20.43 -10.38 6.52
C LYS A 120 20.66 -10.97 7.92
N ILE A 121 19.63 -10.99 8.77
CA ILE A 121 19.71 -11.62 10.11
C ILE A 121 19.98 -13.13 10.01
N LEU A 122 19.38 -13.77 9.00
CA LEU A 122 19.59 -15.21 8.74
C LEU A 122 20.92 -15.53 8.05
N GLY A 123 21.68 -14.52 7.62
CA GLY A 123 22.89 -14.73 6.81
C GLY A 123 22.61 -15.17 5.36
N GLU A 124 21.36 -15.01 4.90
CA GLU A 124 20.88 -15.42 3.58
C GLU A 124 20.66 -14.19 2.68
N ASP A 125 21.65 -13.31 2.57
CA ASP A 125 21.54 -12.05 1.82
C ASP A 125 21.66 -12.28 0.30
N CYS A 126 20.73 -13.06 -0.25
CA CYS A 126 20.58 -13.22 -1.69
C CYS A 126 19.20 -12.79 -2.17
N ILE A 127 19.11 -12.33 -3.42
CA ILE A 127 17.85 -11.82 -3.97
C ILE A 127 16.72 -12.87 -4.00
N ASN A 128 17.06 -14.14 -4.23
CA ASN A 128 16.08 -15.22 -4.23
C ASN A 128 15.62 -15.57 -2.81
N CYS A 129 16.51 -15.57 -1.83
CA CYS A 129 16.16 -15.76 -0.42
C CYS A 129 15.18 -14.67 0.05
N ILE A 130 15.44 -13.41 -0.29
CA ILE A 130 14.55 -12.28 0.00
C ILE A 130 13.16 -12.48 -0.66
N LYS A 131 13.14 -12.91 -1.92
CA LYS A 131 11.90 -13.17 -2.66
C LYS A 131 11.11 -14.34 -2.04
N ASN A 132 11.79 -15.42 -1.64
CA ASN A 132 11.16 -16.56 -1.00
C ASN A 132 10.56 -16.19 0.37
N ILE A 133 11.31 -15.45 1.21
CA ILE A 133 10.79 -14.94 2.49
C ILE A 133 9.55 -14.08 2.25
N HIS A 134 9.56 -13.20 1.25
CA HIS A 134 8.41 -12.38 0.91
C HIS A 134 7.23 -13.23 0.41
N ALA A 135 7.51 -14.24 -0.44
CA ALA A 135 6.50 -15.15 -0.98
C ALA A 135 5.86 -16.01 0.11
N ASP A 136 6.62 -16.46 1.09
CA ASP A 136 6.13 -17.24 2.22
C ASP A 136 5.00 -16.53 3.00
N LEU A 137 5.01 -15.19 3.04
CA LEU A 137 3.94 -14.43 3.67
C LEU A 137 2.58 -14.55 2.94
N PHE A 138 2.60 -14.87 1.64
CA PHE A 138 1.36 -15.08 0.87
C PHE A 138 0.76 -16.47 1.09
N THR A 139 1.53 -17.44 1.57
CA THR A 139 1.02 -18.81 1.79
C THR A 139 -0.03 -18.86 2.89
N ASP A 140 0.03 -17.94 3.87
CA ASP A 140 -0.97 -17.84 4.96
C ASP A 140 -1.68 -16.48 4.99
N ILE A 141 -2.04 -15.96 3.82
CA ILE A 141 -2.84 -14.73 3.72
C ILE A 141 -4.18 -14.81 4.46
N LYS A 142 -4.67 -16.02 4.76
CA LYS A 142 -5.90 -16.24 5.52
C LYS A 142 -5.88 -15.55 6.88
N TYR A 143 -4.72 -15.52 7.54
CA TYR A 143 -4.56 -14.80 8.81
C TYR A 143 -4.87 -13.31 8.67
N LEU A 144 -4.32 -12.65 7.63
CA LEU A 144 -4.59 -11.23 7.38
C LEU A 144 -6.03 -10.96 6.97
N ILE A 145 -6.59 -11.80 6.12
CA ILE A 145 -8.01 -11.67 5.72
C ILE A 145 -8.90 -11.77 6.97
N LYS A 146 -8.65 -12.73 7.87
CA LYS A 146 -9.35 -12.85 9.14
C LYS A 146 -9.19 -11.58 10.00
N LYS A 147 -8.00 -11.00 10.06
CA LYS A 147 -7.75 -9.75 10.77
C LYS A 147 -8.62 -8.62 10.22
N PHE A 148 -8.65 -8.42 8.90
CA PHE A 148 -9.50 -7.40 8.28
C PHE A 148 -11.00 -7.68 8.45
N ASN A 149 -11.41 -8.95 8.47
CA ASN A 149 -12.81 -9.33 8.70
C ASN A 149 -13.31 -8.95 10.11
N ASN A 150 -12.42 -8.89 11.09
CA ASN A 150 -12.73 -8.52 12.47
C ASN A 150 -12.73 -7.00 12.72
N LEU A 151 -12.40 -6.19 11.72
CA LEU A 151 -12.38 -4.74 11.82
C LEU A 151 -13.61 -4.11 11.16
N THR A 152 -14.03 -2.99 11.68
CA THR A 152 -15.04 -2.14 11.04
C THR A 152 -14.38 -1.38 9.88
N LEU A 153 -15.05 -1.35 8.72
CA LEU A 153 -14.64 -0.53 7.57
C LEU A 153 -15.44 0.76 7.55
N SER A 154 -14.75 1.86 7.45
CA SER A 154 -15.31 3.18 7.20
C SER A 154 -14.55 3.88 6.06
N SER A 155 -15.13 4.94 5.55
CA SER A 155 -14.51 5.81 4.55
C SER A 155 -14.24 7.18 5.17
N VAL A 156 -13.05 7.72 4.93
CA VAL A 156 -12.62 9.02 5.44
C VAL A 156 -12.32 9.94 4.27
N SER A 157 -12.82 11.17 4.35
CA SER A 157 -12.53 12.23 3.37
C SER A 157 -11.60 13.29 3.99
N PRO A 158 -10.82 14.02 3.17
CA PRO A 158 -10.04 15.15 3.67
C PRO A 158 -10.95 16.18 4.36
N LYS A 159 -10.50 16.74 5.47
CA LYS A 159 -11.25 17.80 6.22
C LYS A 159 -11.48 19.07 5.39
N SER A 160 -10.73 19.25 4.31
CA SER A 160 -10.83 20.40 3.42
C SER A 160 -10.84 19.91 1.97
N LEU A 161 -11.72 20.50 1.15
CA LEU A 161 -11.77 20.28 -0.31
C LEU A 161 -10.63 20.99 -1.07
N ASN A 162 -9.66 21.59 -0.36
CA ASN A 162 -8.50 22.21 -0.99
C ASN A 162 -7.61 21.11 -1.58
N ILE A 163 -7.20 21.28 -2.84
CA ILE A 163 -6.28 20.38 -3.58
C ILE A 163 -5.03 20.01 -2.76
N LYS A 164 -4.47 20.94 -1.98
CA LYS A 164 -3.30 20.71 -1.14
C LYS A 164 -3.51 19.65 -0.06
N HIS A 165 -4.75 19.36 0.29
CA HIS A 165 -5.14 18.38 1.32
C HIS A 165 -5.70 17.08 0.74
N GLU A 166 -5.71 16.92 -0.59
CA GLU A 166 -6.03 15.66 -1.23
C GLU A 166 -5.07 14.55 -0.76
N TYR A 167 -5.57 13.32 -0.70
CA TYR A 167 -4.72 12.18 -0.37
C TYR A 167 -3.68 11.93 -1.46
N VAL A 168 -2.50 11.52 -1.02
CA VAL A 168 -1.43 10.97 -1.85
C VAL A 168 -1.34 9.46 -1.66
N ILE A 169 -0.64 8.77 -2.55
CA ILE A 169 -0.40 7.34 -2.48
C ILE A 169 1.08 7.03 -2.66
N SER A 170 1.63 6.09 -1.90
CA SER A 170 3.03 5.65 -1.96
C SER A 170 3.16 4.21 -2.44
N GLY A 171 4.40 3.74 -2.57
CA GLY A 171 4.71 2.33 -2.81
C GLY A 171 4.34 1.40 -1.65
N SER A 172 4.09 1.97 -0.46
CA SER A 172 3.57 1.28 0.73
C SER A 172 2.25 1.93 1.16
N PRO A 173 1.17 1.77 0.38
CA PRO A 173 -0.01 2.61 0.51
C PRO A 173 -0.90 2.26 1.72
N VAL A 174 -0.74 1.06 2.29
CA VAL A 174 -1.47 0.65 3.48
C VAL A 174 -0.70 1.11 4.70
N LEU A 175 -1.24 2.08 5.40
CA LEU A 175 -0.69 2.62 6.65
C LEU A 175 -1.34 1.93 7.84
N TYR A 176 -0.57 1.76 8.90
CA TYR A 176 -1.04 1.20 10.16
C TYR A 176 -0.79 2.18 11.31
N ASN A 177 -1.81 2.36 12.13
CA ASN A 177 -1.67 3.12 13.38
C ASN A 177 -1.28 2.19 14.53
N VAL A 178 -0.10 2.42 15.12
CA VAL A 178 0.48 1.57 16.17
C VAL A 178 -0.26 1.69 17.50
N LEU A 179 -0.87 2.84 17.75
CA LEU A 179 -1.53 3.13 19.02
C LEU A 179 -2.86 2.40 19.18
N GLU A 180 -3.54 2.17 18.06
CA GLU A 180 -4.74 1.33 17.98
C GLU A 180 -4.70 0.53 16.68
N PRO A 181 -5.29 -0.69 16.62
CA PRO A 181 -5.26 -1.51 15.40
C PRO A 181 -6.12 -0.90 14.28
N GLU A 182 -5.62 0.15 13.68
CA GLU A 182 -6.23 0.87 12.59
C GLU A 182 -5.38 0.79 11.33
N PHE A 183 -6.03 0.63 10.18
CA PHE A 183 -5.38 0.66 8.88
C PHE A 183 -6.01 1.75 8.02
N TYR A 184 -5.17 2.45 7.27
CA TYR A 184 -5.59 3.47 6.33
C TYR A 184 -5.08 3.14 4.94
N PHE A 185 -5.95 3.28 3.95
CA PHE A 185 -5.59 3.06 2.55
C PHE A 185 -6.26 4.09 1.64
N PRO A 186 -5.51 5.08 1.13
CA PRO A 186 -6.02 6.02 0.16
C PRO A 186 -6.40 5.31 -1.15
N ILE A 187 -7.67 5.39 -1.54
CA ILE A 187 -8.19 4.78 -2.77
C ILE A 187 -8.48 5.80 -3.87
N SER A 188 -8.50 7.09 -3.50
CA SER A 188 -8.62 8.23 -4.41
C SER A 188 -8.12 9.50 -3.71
N PRO A 189 -7.95 10.62 -4.41
CA PRO A 189 -7.58 11.90 -3.79
C PRO A 189 -8.53 12.38 -2.70
N THR A 190 -9.78 11.91 -2.71
CA THR A 190 -10.84 12.36 -1.78
C THR A 190 -11.36 11.25 -0.87
N ASN A 191 -10.89 10.01 -1.03
CA ASN A 191 -11.38 8.89 -0.23
C ASN A 191 -10.22 8.03 0.28
N CYS A 192 -10.24 7.76 1.57
CA CYS A 192 -9.34 6.83 2.25
C CYS A 192 -10.17 5.78 2.99
N LEU A 193 -9.87 4.50 2.80
CA LEU A 193 -10.44 3.43 3.60
C LEU A 193 -9.80 3.44 4.97
N ARG A 194 -10.61 3.27 6.02
CA ARG A 194 -10.18 3.08 7.41
C ARG A 194 -10.75 1.77 7.93
N PHE A 195 -9.88 0.88 8.36
CA PHE A 195 -10.23 -0.33 9.10
C PHE A 195 -9.85 -0.12 10.56
N HIS A 196 -10.79 -0.25 11.48
CA HIS A 196 -10.60 0.05 12.90
C HIS A 196 -11.39 -0.90 13.79
N SER A 197 -11.04 -1.00 15.07
CA SER A 197 -11.85 -1.72 16.04
C SER A 197 -13.24 -1.11 16.13
N ILE A 198 -14.25 -1.95 16.39
CA ILE A 198 -15.63 -1.49 16.61
C ILE A 198 -15.73 -0.57 17.82
N ASP A 199 -14.86 -0.78 18.82
CA ASP A 199 -14.83 0.00 20.06
C ASP A 199 -13.89 1.20 19.98
N SER A 200 -13.29 1.48 18.80
CA SER A 200 -12.37 2.61 18.64
C SER A 200 -13.10 3.93 18.87
N SER A 201 -12.68 4.65 19.92
CA SER A 201 -13.14 6.00 20.22
C SER A 201 -12.31 7.09 19.53
N LEU A 202 -11.22 6.71 18.86
CA LEU A 202 -10.33 7.67 18.21
C LEU A 202 -10.96 8.28 16.95
N SER A 203 -10.81 9.60 16.84
CA SER A 203 -11.10 10.29 15.60
C SER A 203 -10.18 9.83 14.49
N PRO A 204 -10.67 9.73 13.24
CA PRO A 204 -9.83 9.41 12.10
C PRO A 204 -8.63 10.36 12.00
N LEU A 205 -7.47 9.83 11.61
CA LEU A 205 -6.30 10.63 11.29
C LEU A 205 -6.61 11.59 10.13
N ASP A 206 -6.09 12.81 10.20
CA ASP A 206 -6.34 13.77 9.13
C ASP A 206 -5.49 13.47 7.87
N SER A 207 -5.93 14.02 6.73
CA SER A 207 -5.29 13.78 5.44
C SER A 207 -3.85 14.29 5.39
N ARG A 208 -3.53 15.38 6.10
CA ARG A 208 -2.17 15.90 6.15
C ARG A 208 -1.24 14.90 6.83
N PHE A 209 -1.64 14.38 7.99
CA PHE A 209 -0.86 13.37 8.71
C PHE A 209 -0.68 12.09 7.88
N LEU A 210 -1.77 11.59 7.28
CA LEU A 210 -1.70 10.42 6.41
C LEU A 210 -0.78 10.65 5.21
N ASN A 211 -0.78 11.84 4.61
CA ASN A 211 0.10 12.19 3.50
C ASN A 211 1.57 12.25 3.92
N GLU A 212 1.88 12.76 5.11
CA GLU A 212 3.23 12.75 5.67
C GLU A 212 3.72 11.31 5.91
N LEU A 213 2.86 10.44 6.46
CA LEU A 213 3.18 9.01 6.61
C LEU A 213 3.39 8.31 5.26
N GLN A 214 2.56 8.58 4.26
CA GLN A 214 2.76 8.07 2.89
C GLN A 214 4.12 8.51 2.33
N PHE A 215 4.51 9.76 2.56
CA PHE A 215 5.79 10.29 2.09
C PHE A 215 7.00 9.63 2.80
N ILE A 216 6.91 9.44 4.10
CA ILE A 216 7.95 8.80 4.92
C ILE A 216 8.11 7.33 4.50
N ASN A 217 7.03 6.59 4.39
CA ASN A 217 7.01 5.17 4.03
C ASN A 217 7.23 4.90 2.54
N GLY A 218 7.08 5.92 1.70
CA GLY A 218 7.23 5.81 0.26
C GLY A 218 8.65 5.59 -0.24
N GLY A 219 9.65 5.57 0.65
CA GLY A 219 11.06 5.35 0.32
C GLY A 219 11.32 3.96 -0.24
N GLY A 220 11.15 3.79 -1.54
CA GLY A 220 11.26 2.50 -2.18
C GLY A 220 11.99 2.54 -3.50
N TYR A 221 11.81 1.49 -4.26
CA TYR A 221 12.44 1.23 -5.54
C TYR A 221 12.35 2.41 -6.52
N ASN A 222 13.42 2.60 -7.29
CA ASN A 222 13.51 3.62 -8.34
C ASN A 222 13.32 5.07 -7.86
N GLY A 223 13.49 5.33 -6.57
CA GLY A 223 13.38 6.68 -6.01
C GLY A 223 11.96 7.22 -5.88
N PHE A 224 10.92 6.46 -6.25
CA PHE A 224 9.53 6.88 -6.05
C PHE A 224 9.19 7.03 -4.56
N ARG A 225 8.70 8.20 -4.17
CA ARG A 225 8.21 8.47 -2.81
C ARG A 225 6.70 8.38 -2.74
N VAL A 226 6.02 9.31 -3.37
CA VAL A 226 4.56 9.40 -3.41
C VAL A 226 4.07 9.85 -4.77
N ALA A 227 2.79 9.58 -5.03
CA ALA A 227 2.09 10.03 -6.22
C ALA A 227 0.78 10.75 -5.83
N ALA A 228 0.35 11.71 -6.66
CA ALA A 228 -0.89 12.46 -6.50
C ALA A 228 -1.50 12.84 -7.85
N ARG A 229 -2.79 13.22 -7.82
CA ARG A 229 -3.51 13.74 -8.97
C ARG A 229 -2.97 15.10 -9.41
N HIS A 230 -2.65 15.97 -8.45
CA HIS A 230 -2.24 17.35 -8.67
C HIS A 230 -0.80 17.58 -8.23
N GLN A 231 -0.07 18.38 -9.01
CA GLN A 231 1.31 18.76 -8.70
C GLN A 231 1.36 19.61 -7.42
N GLU A 232 0.39 20.49 -7.23
CA GLU A 232 0.27 21.38 -6.07
C GLU A 232 0.18 20.62 -4.75
N THR A 233 -0.46 19.44 -4.74
CA THR A 233 -0.50 18.55 -3.56
C THR A 233 0.91 18.10 -3.18
N LEU A 234 1.70 17.71 -4.18
CA LEU A 234 3.08 17.24 -3.97
C LEU A 234 4.03 18.39 -3.60
N GLU A 235 3.85 19.56 -4.19
CA GLU A 235 4.64 20.77 -3.84
C GLU A 235 4.37 21.17 -2.38
N TYR A 236 3.10 21.14 -1.97
CA TYR A 236 2.73 21.39 -0.58
C TYR A 236 3.39 20.39 0.37
N LEU A 237 3.33 19.10 0.06
CA LEU A 237 3.94 18.04 0.86
C LEU A 237 5.46 18.17 0.93
N LYS A 238 6.12 18.42 -0.22
CA LYS A 238 7.58 18.59 -0.32
C LYS A 238 8.09 19.78 0.49
N ASN A 239 7.37 20.90 0.48
CA ASN A 239 7.81 22.17 1.07
C ASN A 239 7.33 22.38 2.50
N THR A 240 6.45 21.51 3.01
CA THR A 240 5.97 21.57 4.39
C THR A 240 6.89 20.75 5.28
N PRO A 241 7.44 21.31 6.38
CA PRO A 241 8.24 20.54 7.32
C PRO A 241 7.43 19.34 7.83
N LEU A 242 8.02 18.14 7.78
CA LEU A 242 7.41 16.94 8.32
C LEU A 242 7.33 17.09 9.84
N LYS A 243 6.12 17.15 10.38
CA LYS A 243 5.89 17.32 11.83
C LYS A 243 6.13 16.03 12.62
N TYR A 244 6.20 14.88 11.93
CA TYR A 244 6.06 13.56 12.54
C TYR A 244 7.26 12.64 12.26
N CYS A 245 8.46 13.20 12.04
CA CYS A 245 9.69 12.41 11.84
C CYS A 245 9.97 11.40 12.97
N GLU A 246 9.50 11.67 14.20
CA GLU A 246 9.64 10.76 15.34
C GLU A 246 8.79 9.49 15.20
N ILE A 247 7.68 9.54 14.44
CA ILE A 247 6.78 8.40 14.22
C ILE A 247 7.42 7.37 13.28
N GLN A 248 8.36 7.76 12.43
CA GLN A 248 9.08 6.85 11.55
C GLN A 248 9.73 5.68 12.33
N ASN A 249 10.24 5.93 13.52
CA ASN A 249 10.83 4.90 14.39
C ASN A 249 9.77 3.95 14.96
N LEU A 250 8.57 4.45 15.24
CA LEU A 250 7.45 3.64 15.72
C LEU A 250 6.87 2.74 14.61
N GLU A 251 6.67 3.26 13.42
CA GLU A 251 6.16 2.46 12.29
C GLU A 251 7.17 1.39 11.85
N ASN A 252 8.44 1.71 11.73
CA ASN A 252 9.48 0.73 11.43
C ASN A 252 9.52 -0.40 12.48
N SER A 253 9.37 -0.07 13.75
CA SER A 253 9.27 -1.05 14.84
C SER A 253 8.03 -1.94 14.70
N PHE A 254 6.88 -1.36 14.33
CA PHE A 254 5.64 -2.08 14.16
C PHE A 254 5.67 -3.05 12.97
N TRP A 255 6.09 -2.58 11.79
CA TRP A 255 6.23 -3.42 10.60
C TRP A 255 7.14 -4.61 10.86
N LYS A 256 8.26 -4.36 11.55
CA LYS A 256 9.18 -5.41 11.96
C LYS A 256 8.52 -6.43 12.89
N HIS A 257 7.78 -5.97 13.87
CA HIS A 257 7.09 -6.86 14.84
C HIS A 257 6.04 -7.72 14.15
N LEU A 258 5.18 -7.11 13.34
CA LEU A 258 4.15 -7.81 12.58
C LEU A 258 4.74 -8.81 11.58
N PHE A 259 5.79 -8.41 10.86
CA PHE A 259 6.50 -9.31 9.96
C PHE A 259 7.03 -10.53 10.69
N LEU A 260 7.66 -10.35 11.85
CA LEU A 260 8.19 -11.44 12.67
C LEU A 260 7.09 -12.37 13.20
N GLU A 261 5.94 -11.82 13.60
CA GLU A 261 4.78 -12.63 14.02
C GLU A 261 4.26 -13.49 12.87
N MET A 262 4.02 -12.89 11.72
CA MET A 262 3.54 -13.62 10.53
C MET A 262 4.52 -14.69 10.08
N TYR A 263 5.81 -14.36 10.04
CA TYR A 263 6.83 -15.30 9.61
C TYR A 263 6.95 -16.50 10.57
N LYS A 264 6.91 -16.26 11.89
CA LYS A 264 6.90 -17.33 12.90
C LYS A 264 5.70 -18.25 12.73
N THR A 265 4.50 -17.69 12.59
CA THR A 265 3.25 -18.45 12.38
C THR A 265 3.34 -19.33 11.13
N ASN A 266 3.87 -18.81 10.03
CA ASN A 266 4.06 -19.58 8.81
C ASN A 266 5.09 -20.71 8.97
N GLN A 267 6.19 -20.48 9.69
CA GLN A 267 7.18 -21.53 9.94
C GLN A 267 6.65 -22.64 10.86
N GLU A 268 5.83 -22.30 11.84
CA GLU A 268 5.16 -23.28 12.71
C GLU A 268 4.15 -24.12 11.92
N ALA A 269 3.35 -23.51 11.04
CA ALA A 269 2.40 -24.20 10.18
C ALA A 269 3.11 -25.20 9.23
N LYS A 270 4.27 -24.83 8.66
CA LYS A 270 5.07 -25.73 7.80
C LYS A 270 5.62 -26.94 8.57
N LYS A 271 5.99 -26.79 9.85
CA LYS A 271 6.49 -27.89 10.68
C LYS A 271 5.40 -28.89 11.06
N VAL A 272 4.13 -28.48 11.12
CA VAL A 272 2.99 -29.34 11.46
C VAL A 272 2.46 -30.10 10.23
N SER A 273 2.75 -29.60 9.01
CA SER A 273 2.25 -30.17 7.75
C SER A 273 3.30 -31.05 7.02
N GLY A 274 4.51 -31.17 7.52
CA GLY A 274 5.57 -32.09 7.04
C GLY A 274 5.85 -33.16 8.06
#